data_be87284578fd5b0899291e3e13469593
#
_entry.id   be87284578fd5b0899291e3e13469593
#
_cell.length_a   1.000
_cell.length_b   1.000
_cell.length_c   1.000
_cell.angle_alpha   90.00
_cell.angle_beta   90.00
_cell.angle_gamma   90.00
#
_symmetry.space_group_name_H-M   'P 1'
#
loop_
_entity.id
_entity.type
_entity.pdbx_description
1 polymer ?
#
loop_
_entity_poly.entity_id
_entity_poly.type
_entity_poly.pdbx_seq_one_letter_code
_entity_poly.pdbx_strand_id
1 'polypeptide(L)'
;MQSDYFQQLTHSLQQQGTGTPQLIVDMARFQHNLDYVAAHLPARLQPRLVVKSLACLEILQHASQSLNTQRFMLFHLPHLYEVMQHFPQADVLFGKPMPIRAVDAFYQQVMASAENIQLHLQWLVDQPARLQQYLHLAQQRQLCLNINLEIDIGLHRGGAQDHAGFMQMLELIQQHPQHLKLSGLMGYDAHVVKLPNVFHAQAKAYQHSQQQYRNYKQLIQHHFPKLWQDDLCFNGGGSL
;
A
#
# COMPACT_ATOMS: atom_id res chain seq x y z
N MET A 1 -28.00 6.70 24.49
CA MET A 1 -26.69 7.12 23.94
C MET A 1 -26.61 7.11 22.40
N GLN A 2 -26.96 5.99 21.72
CA GLN A 2 -26.88 5.97 20.24
C GLN A 2 -27.98 6.81 19.56
N SER A 3 -29.17 6.88 20.16
CA SER A 3 -30.29 7.72 19.68
C SER A 3 -29.94 9.23 19.72
N ASP A 4 -29.33 9.68 20.81
CA ASP A 4 -29.03 11.11 21.01
C ASP A 4 -27.98 11.62 20.03
N TYR A 5 -26.95 10.81 19.71
CA TYR A 5 -25.95 11.15 18.70
C TYR A 5 -26.59 11.36 17.32
N PHE A 6 -27.42 10.42 16.87
CA PHE A 6 -28.09 10.55 15.57
C PHE A 6 -29.12 11.68 15.53
N GLN A 7 -29.78 11.98 16.65
CA GLN A 7 -30.70 13.12 16.74
C GLN A 7 -29.92 14.45 16.60
N GLN A 8 -28.79 14.59 17.30
CA GLN A 8 -27.91 15.77 17.18
C GLN A 8 -27.37 15.93 15.77
N LEU A 9 -26.91 14.83 15.13
CA LEU A 9 -26.44 14.85 13.76
C LEU A 9 -27.53 15.27 12.77
N THR A 10 -28.76 14.72 12.94
CA THR A 10 -29.93 15.08 12.13
C THR A 10 -30.24 16.56 12.27
N HIS A 11 -30.26 17.07 13.51
CA HIS A 11 -30.54 18.46 13.78
C HIS A 11 -29.48 19.40 13.12
N SER A 12 -28.18 19.03 13.23
CA SER A 12 -27.10 19.79 12.59
C SER A 12 -27.24 19.81 11.06
N LEU A 13 -27.60 18.65 10.45
CA LEU A 13 -27.84 18.57 9.03
C LEU A 13 -29.04 19.36 8.55
N GLN A 14 -30.12 19.42 9.34
CA GLN A 14 -31.27 20.25 9.02
C GLN A 14 -30.97 21.74 9.06
N GLN A 15 -30.03 22.17 9.93
CA GLN A 15 -29.65 23.59 10.05
C GLN A 15 -28.56 24.00 9.07
N GLN A 16 -27.59 23.13 8.79
CA GLN A 16 -26.36 23.48 8.05
C GLN A 16 -26.19 22.70 6.75
N GLY A 17 -26.99 21.67 6.52
CA GLY A 17 -26.89 20.83 5.33
C GLY A 17 -27.37 21.54 4.07
N THR A 18 -26.83 21.13 2.93
CA THR A 18 -27.13 21.70 1.60
C THR A 18 -28.41 21.13 0.98
N GLY A 19 -29.09 20.19 1.64
CA GLY A 19 -30.25 19.47 1.10
C GLY A 19 -29.91 18.37 0.10
N THR A 20 -28.63 18.10 -0.10
CA THR A 20 -28.11 16.98 -0.94
C THR A 20 -27.47 15.91 -0.09
N PRO A 21 -27.36 14.65 -0.56
CA PRO A 21 -26.63 13.61 0.15
C PRO A 21 -25.18 14.02 0.42
N GLN A 22 -24.72 13.84 1.65
CA GLN A 22 -23.38 14.23 2.10
C GLN A 22 -22.69 13.06 2.81
N LEU A 23 -21.37 12.94 2.58
CA LEU A 23 -20.51 12.07 3.39
C LEU A 23 -20.01 12.88 4.59
N ILE A 24 -20.26 12.39 5.79
CA ILE A 24 -19.89 13.07 7.03
C ILE A 24 -18.79 12.29 7.73
N VAL A 25 -17.77 12.99 8.18
CA VAL A 25 -16.71 12.46 9.05
C VAL A 25 -16.83 13.12 10.42
N ASP A 26 -17.10 12.31 11.45
CA ASP A 26 -17.04 12.76 12.84
C ASP A 26 -15.57 12.84 13.27
N MET A 27 -15.05 14.06 13.34
CA MET A 27 -13.64 14.29 13.64
C MET A 27 -13.23 13.85 15.04
N ALA A 28 -14.13 13.91 16.03
CA ALA A 28 -13.83 13.46 17.39
C ALA A 28 -13.65 11.94 17.44
N ARG A 29 -14.53 11.20 16.77
CA ARG A 29 -14.43 9.74 16.64
C ARG A 29 -13.25 9.33 15.77
N PHE A 30 -12.98 10.09 14.72
CA PHE A 30 -11.82 9.84 13.86
C PHE A 30 -10.52 10.01 14.65
N GLN A 31 -10.37 11.10 15.42
CA GLN A 31 -9.19 11.29 16.27
C GLN A 31 -9.06 10.20 17.32
N HIS A 32 -10.15 9.83 17.98
CA HIS A 32 -10.15 8.72 18.94
C HIS A 32 -9.63 7.40 18.31
N ASN A 33 -10.02 7.10 17.08
CA ASN A 33 -9.53 5.92 16.37
C ASN A 33 -8.03 6.04 16.02
N LEU A 34 -7.56 7.23 15.64
CA LEU A 34 -6.14 7.47 15.38
C LEU A 34 -5.30 7.30 16.65
N ASP A 35 -5.77 7.86 17.78
CA ASP A 35 -5.12 7.70 19.09
C ASP A 35 -5.05 6.24 19.52
N TYR A 36 -6.14 5.49 19.28
CA TYR A 36 -6.18 4.06 19.55
C TYR A 36 -5.14 3.30 18.70
N VAL A 37 -5.05 3.58 17.40
CA VAL A 37 -4.04 2.99 16.52
C VAL A 37 -2.64 3.35 16.98
N ALA A 38 -2.37 4.61 17.29
CA ALA A 38 -1.06 5.07 17.75
C ALA A 38 -0.63 4.36 19.06
N ALA A 39 -1.56 4.20 20.00
CA ALA A 39 -1.30 3.55 21.27
C ALA A 39 -1.04 2.03 21.18
N HIS A 40 -1.59 1.38 20.16
CA HIS A 40 -1.51 -0.08 19.98
C HIS A 40 -0.54 -0.52 18.87
N LEU A 41 -0.02 0.42 18.10
CA LEU A 41 0.96 0.10 17.05
C LEU A 41 2.31 -0.24 17.69
N PRO A 42 2.86 -1.44 17.46
CA PRO A 42 4.18 -1.78 17.97
C PRO A 42 5.26 -0.81 17.45
N ALA A 43 6.17 -0.37 18.31
CA ALA A 43 7.19 0.65 17.97
C ALA A 43 8.06 0.31 16.73
N ARG A 44 8.18 -0.99 16.40
CA ARG A 44 8.92 -1.47 15.24
C ARG A 44 8.13 -1.34 13.91
N LEU A 45 6.83 -1.07 13.98
CA LEU A 45 5.96 -0.96 12.81
C LEU A 45 5.70 0.52 12.49
N GLN A 46 5.58 0.81 11.22
CA GLN A 46 5.21 2.13 10.72
C GLN A 46 3.90 2.02 9.95
N PRO A 47 2.90 2.83 10.24
CA PRO A 47 1.64 2.79 9.53
C PRO A 47 1.79 3.33 8.11
N ARG A 48 1.08 2.71 7.16
CA ARG A 48 0.93 3.18 5.79
C ARG A 48 -0.54 3.49 5.55
N LEU A 49 -0.87 4.74 5.29
CA LEU A 49 -2.25 5.20 5.09
C LEU A 49 -2.78 4.73 3.74
N VAL A 50 -3.92 4.05 3.76
CA VAL A 50 -4.54 3.49 2.56
C VAL A 50 -5.52 4.49 1.95
N VAL A 51 -5.16 5.07 0.80
CA VAL A 51 -5.94 6.09 0.10
C VAL A 51 -6.80 5.43 -0.97
N LYS A 52 -8.02 5.04 -0.61
CA LYS A 52 -8.96 4.45 -1.57
C LYS A 52 -10.43 4.78 -1.29
N SER A 53 -11.00 4.41 -0.14
CA SER A 53 -12.42 4.60 0.15
C SER A 53 -12.76 6.02 0.60
N LEU A 54 -11.83 6.68 1.27
CA LEU A 54 -11.95 8.06 1.72
C LEU A 54 -10.68 8.82 1.31
N ALA A 55 -10.64 9.23 0.04
CA ALA A 55 -9.53 10.00 -0.54
C ALA A 55 -9.80 11.50 -0.38
N CYS A 56 -9.84 11.97 0.86
CA CYS A 56 -10.01 13.37 1.24
C CYS A 56 -8.67 13.90 1.77
N LEU A 57 -8.17 14.96 1.17
CA LEU A 57 -6.84 15.50 1.46
C LEU A 57 -6.72 15.93 2.92
N GLU A 58 -7.70 16.65 3.44
CA GLU A 58 -7.72 17.16 4.81
C GLU A 58 -7.68 16.02 5.84
N ILE A 59 -8.42 14.94 5.56
CA ILE A 59 -8.43 13.73 6.40
C ILE A 59 -7.07 13.02 6.34
N LEU A 60 -6.45 12.96 5.15
CA LEU A 60 -5.11 12.38 5.01
C LEU A 60 -4.04 13.19 5.74
N GLN A 61 -4.10 14.53 5.64
CA GLN A 61 -3.19 15.43 6.36
C GLN A 61 -3.33 15.25 7.87
N HIS A 62 -4.55 15.22 8.37
CA HIS A 62 -4.83 15.00 9.79
C HIS A 62 -4.33 13.64 10.28
N ALA A 63 -4.59 12.55 9.55
CA ALA A 63 -4.13 11.21 9.88
C ALA A 63 -2.60 11.09 9.80
N SER A 64 -1.98 11.70 8.79
CA SER A 64 -0.53 11.74 8.60
C SER A 64 0.17 12.41 9.79
N GLN A 65 -0.35 13.54 10.24
CA GLN A 65 0.16 14.27 11.41
C GLN A 65 -0.04 13.46 12.70
N SER A 66 -1.24 12.95 12.95
CA SER A 66 -1.58 12.20 14.17
C SER A 66 -0.78 10.90 14.31
N LEU A 67 -0.49 10.21 13.21
CA LEU A 67 0.28 8.97 13.20
C LEU A 67 1.76 9.16 12.87
N ASN A 68 2.21 10.41 12.72
CA ASN A 68 3.58 10.77 12.34
C ASN A 68 4.11 9.93 11.16
N THR A 69 3.36 9.90 10.05
CA THR A 69 3.73 9.11 8.87
C THR A 69 3.43 9.85 7.56
N GLN A 70 4.32 9.74 6.59
CA GLN A 70 4.09 10.11 5.19
C GLN A 70 4.14 8.89 4.27
N ARG A 71 3.76 7.71 4.78
CA ARG A 71 3.69 6.48 4.01
C ARG A 71 2.26 6.25 3.55
N PHE A 72 2.08 6.15 2.22
CA PHE A 72 0.77 6.00 1.60
C PHE A 72 0.70 4.74 0.74
N MET A 73 -0.48 4.11 0.71
CA MET A 73 -0.79 3.07 -0.26
C MET A 73 -1.89 3.58 -1.17
N LEU A 74 -1.58 3.67 -2.46
CA LEU A 74 -2.46 4.21 -3.49
C LEU A 74 -2.99 3.10 -4.40
N PHE A 75 -4.12 3.38 -5.05
CA PHE A 75 -4.77 2.46 -5.99
C PHE A 75 -5.15 3.14 -7.30
N HIS A 76 -4.89 4.44 -7.41
CA HIS A 76 -5.30 5.25 -8.53
C HIS A 76 -4.28 6.38 -8.78
N LEU A 77 -3.82 6.54 -10.03
CA LEU A 77 -2.78 7.52 -10.37
C LEU A 77 -3.16 8.98 -10.07
N PRO A 78 -4.41 9.45 -10.28
CA PRO A 78 -4.78 10.80 -9.86
C PRO A 78 -4.52 11.10 -8.38
N HIS A 79 -4.70 10.13 -7.47
CA HIS A 79 -4.34 10.32 -6.07
C HIS A 79 -2.83 10.47 -5.85
N LEU A 80 -2.00 9.93 -6.76
CA LEU A 80 -0.55 10.11 -6.69
C LEU A 80 -0.15 11.57 -6.91
N TYR A 81 -0.78 12.24 -7.87
CA TYR A 81 -0.51 13.66 -8.13
C TYR A 81 -0.87 14.53 -6.92
N GLU A 82 -2.01 14.27 -6.28
CA GLU A 82 -2.42 14.96 -5.04
C GLU A 82 -1.43 14.71 -3.90
N VAL A 83 -1.01 13.45 -3.72
CA VAL A 83 -0.02 13.11 -2.68
C VAL A 83 1.32 13.78 -2.95
N MET A 84 1.78 13.81 -4.21
CA MET A 84 3.03 14.47 -4.59
C MET A 84 3.04 15.97 -4.28
N GLN A 85 1.92 16.66 -4.51
CA GLN A 85 1.80 18.10 -4.26
C GLN A 85 1.78 18.45 -2.77
N HIS A 86 1.17 17.61 -1.94
CA HIS A 86 0.90 17.94 -0.54
C HIS A 86 1.80 17.22 0.47
N PHE A 87 2.53 16.19 0.04
CA PHE A 87 3.43 15.39 0.88
C PHE A 87 4.77 15.18 0.17
N PRO A 88 5.67 16.16 0.20
CA PRO A 88 6.91 16.15 -0.60
C PRO A 88 7.89 15.03 -0.22
N GLN A 89 7.74 14.42 0.96
CA GLN A 89 8.56 13.30 1.44
C GLN A 89 7.80 11.97 1.43
N ALA A 90 6.72 11.87 0.66
CA ALA A 90 5.88 10.69 0.66
C ALA A 90 6.64 9.44 0.21
N ASP A 91 6.48 8.36 0.99
CA ASP A 91 6.79 6.98 0.57
C ASP A 91 5.48 6.34 0.09
N VAL A 92 5.38 6.14 -1.22
CA VAL A 92 4.18 5.64 -1.87
C VAL A 92 4.37 4.22 -2.37
N LEU A 93 3.45 3.34 -1.99
CA LEU A 93 3.31 2.01 -2.56
C LEU A 93 1.97 1.92 -3.31
N PHE A 94 1.99 1.46 -4.56
CA PHE A 94 0.75 1.04 -5.21
C PHE A 94 0.28 -0.29 -4.64
N GLY A 95 -0.99 -0.34 -4.20
CA GLY A 95 -1.61 -1.52 -3.58
C GLY A 95 -2.23 -2.48 -4.59
N LYS A 96 -1.93 -2.31 -5.88
CA LYS A 96 -2.26 -3.23 -6.99
C LYS A 96 -1.31 -2.97 -8.16
N PRO A 97 -1.06 -3.98 -9.02
CA PRO A 97 -0.35 -3.77 -10.28
C PRO A 97 -1.06 -2.74 -11.16
N MET A 98 -0.30 -1.79 -11.70
CA MET A 98 -0.83 -0.75 -12.57
C MET A 98 -0.65 -1.13 -14.04
N PRO A 99 -1.61 -0.75 -14.93
CA PRO A 99 -1.45 -0.94 -16.36
C PRO A 99 -0.22 -0.18 -16.87
N ILE A 100 0.63 -0.85 -17.66
CA ILE A 100 1.91 -0.29 -18.08
C ILE A 100 1.77 1.02 -18.85
N ARG A 101 0.73 1.18 -19.68
CA ARG A 101 0.47 2.44 -20.40
C ARG A 101 0.18 3.60 -19.47
N ALA A 102 -0.48 3.35 -18.34
CA ALA A 102 -0.75 4.39 -17.35
C ALA A 102 0.53 4.80 -16.60
N VAL A 103 1.40 3.83 -16.30
CA VAL A 103 2.73 4.08 -15.71
C VAL A 103 3.62 4.86 -16.68
N ASP A 104 3.61 4.50 -17.96
CA ASP A 104 4.37 5.21 -19.00
C ASP A 104 3.91 6.66 -19.15
N ALA A 105 2.60 6.90 -19.23
CA ALA A 105 2.04 8.24 -19.28
C ALA A 105 2.41 9.09 -18.04
N PHE A 106 2.38 8.49 -16.86
CA PHE A 106 2.84 9.15 -15.63
C PHE A 106 4.30 9.60 -15.74
N TYR A 107 5.22 8.72 -16.12
CA TYR A 107 6.63 9.10 -16.23
C TYR A 107 6.86 10.12 -17.36
N GLN A 108 6.14 10.03 -18.46
CA GLN A 108 6.20 11.03 -19.52
C GLN A 108 5.82 12.42 -19.02
N GLN A 109 4.77 12.54 -18.21
CA GLN A 109 4.32 13.79 -17.63
C GLN A 109 5.32 14.32 -16.60
N VAL A 110 5.80 13.47 -15.68
CA VAL A 110 6.75 13.85 -14.63
C VAL A 110 8.09 14.28 -15.21
N MET A 111 8.60 13.58 -16.24
CA MET A 111 9.86 13.95 -16.89
C MET A 111 9.76 15.25 -17.71
N ALA A 112 8.57 15.61 -18.16
CA ALA A 112 8.32 16.88 -18.84
C ALA A 112 8.15 18.06 -17.87
N SER A 113 7.83 17.79 -16.58
CA SER A 113 7.79 18.81 -15.54
C SER A 113 9.20 19.11 -15.07
N ALA A 114 9.54 20.42 -14.94
CA ALA A 114 10.84 20.84 -14.40
C ALA A 114 10.98 20.60 -12.88
N GLU A 115 9.98 19.99 -12.26
CA GLU A 115 9.94 19.73 -10.83
C GLU A 115 10.79 18.48 -10.49
N ASN A 116 11.78 18.69 -9.63
CA ASN A 116 12.65 17.63 -9.12
C ASN A 116 11.90 16.84 -8.04
N ILE A 117 11.02 15.92 -8.46
CA ILE A 117 10.15 15.18 -7.55
C ILE A 117 10.94 14.02 -6.96
N GLN A 118 11.45 14.20 -5.75
CA GLN A 118 12.06 13.11 -4.95
C GLN A 118 10.96 12.28 -4.27
N LEU A 119 10.21 11.53 -5.05
CA LEU A 119 9.20 10.64 -4.53
C LEU A 119 9.76 9.22 -4.37
N HIS A 120 9.64 8.65 -3.18
CA HIS A 120 9.90 7.22 -2.97
C HIS A 120 8.69 6.41 -3.43
N LEU A 121 8.62 6.14 -4.75
CA LEU A 121 7.52 5.45 -5.39
C LEU A 121 7.86 3.98 -5.62
N GLN A 122 7.01 3.08 -5.12
CA GLN A 122 7.12 1.63 -5.25
C GLN A 122 5.96 1.09 -6.10
N TRP A 123 6.30 0.39 -7.18
CA TRP A 123 5.33 -0.26 -8.05
C TRP A 123 5.10 -1.70 -7.61
N LEU A 124 3.84 -2.07 -7.38
CA LEU A 124 3.48 -3.44 -7.05
C LEU A 124 3.44 -4.30 -8.30
N VAL A 125 4.08 -5.46 -8.23
CA VAL A 125 4.10 -6.47 -9.31
C VAL A 125 3.86 -7.84 -8.70
N ASP A 126 3.03 -8.65 -9.37
CA ASP A 126 2.57 -9.95 -8.88
C ASP A 126 2.95 -11.14 -9.79
N GLN A 127 3.51 -10.85 -10.98
CA GLN A 127 3.84 -11.90 -11.95
C GLN A 127 4.99 -11.51 -12.90
N PRO A 128 5.78 -12.49 -13.39
CA PRO A 128 6.94 -12.24 -14.24
C PRO A 128 6.62 -11.45 -15.51
N ALA A 129 5.51 -11.76 -16.19
CA ALA A 129 5.11 -11.08 -17.42
C ALA A 129 4.87 -9.57 -17.19
N ARG A 130 4.29 -9.19 -16.05
CA ARG A 130 4.12 -7.80 -15.66
C ARG A 130 5.47 -7.14 -15.38
N LEU A 131 6.34 -7.81 -14.64
CA LEU A 131 7.69 -7.29 -14.36
C LEU A 131 8.50 -7.03 -15.63
N GLN A 132 8.37 -7.92 -16.62
CA GLN A 132 9.04 -7.74 -17.93
C GLN A 132 8.55 -6.46 -18.65
N GLN A 133 7.26 -6.12 -18.52
CA GLN A 133 6.71 -4.87 -19.08
C GLN A 133 7.30 -3.64 -18.37
N TYR A 134 7.44 -3.70 -17.04
CA TYR A 134 8.08 -2.62 -16.27
C TYR A 134 9.55 -2.48 -16.59
N LEU A 135 10.28 -3.59 -16.78
CA LEU A 135 11.67 -3.57 -17.21
C LEU A 135 11.83 -2.90 -18.58
N HIS A 136 11.00 -3.27 -19.55
CA HIS A 136 11.04 -2.67 -20.88
C HIS A 136 10.79 -1.15 -20.83
N LEU A 137 9.79 -0.72 -20.05
CA LEU A 137 9.55 0.71 -19.81
C LEU A 137 10.75 1.40 -19.17
N ALA A 138 11.33 0.79 -18.14
CA ALA A 138 12.50 1.34 -17.45
C ALA A 138 13.70 1.51 -18.39
N GLN A 139 13.95 0.53 -19.25
CA GLN A 139 14.99 0.59 -20.28
C GLN A 139 14.73 1.70 -21.30
N GLN A 140 13.50 1.80 -21.83
CA GLN A 140 13.12 2.85 -22.80
C GLN A 140 13.24 4.26 -22.23
N ARG A 141 12.89 4.45 -20.94
CA ARG A 141 12.89 5.73 -20.26
C ARG A 141 14.17 6.03 -19.47
N GLN A 142 15.13 5.10 -19.46
CA GLN A 142 16.37 5.19 -18.67
C GLN A 142 16.10 5.42 -17.18
N LEU A 143 15.12 4.69 -16.63
CA LEU A 143 14.70 4.77 -15.23
C LEU A 143 15.24 3.60 -14.43
N CYS A 144 15.33 3.79 -13.11
CA CYS A 144 15.43 2.71 -12.14
C CYS A 144 14.14 2.69 -11.30
N LEU A 145 13.34 1.63 -11.44
CA LEU A 145 12.04 1.51 -10.80
C LEU A 145 12.14 0.71 -9.50
N ASN A 146 11.58 1.25 -8.42
CA ASN A 146 11.43 0.47 -7.18
C ASN A 146 10.25 -0.49 -7.32
N ILE A 147 10.53 -1.77 -7.21
CA ILE A 147 9.57 -2.86 -7.38
C ILE A 147 9.26 -3.48 -6.02
N ASN A 148 8.01 -3.50 -5.65
CA ASN A 148 7.50 -4.24 -4.51
C ASN A 148 6.76 -5.48 -5.02
N LEU A 149 7.13 -6.67 -4.57
CA LEU A 149 6.52 -7.91 -5.05
C LEU A 149 5.32 -8.28 -4.19
N GLU A 150 4.15 -8.44 -4.82
CA GLU A 150 2.97 -8.99 -4.14
C GLU A 150 3.09 -10.50 -4.04
N ILE A 151 2.88 -11.03 -2.83
CA ILE A 151 2.91 -12.46 -2.53
C ILE A 151 1.53 -12.92 -2.06
N ASP A 152 1.10 -14.10 -2.52
CA ASP A 152 -0.11 -14.72 -2.01
C ASP A 152 0.16 -15.37 -0.65
N ILE A 153 -0.48 -14.86 0.38
CA ILE A 153 -0.37 -15.34 1.75
C ILE A 153 -1.64 -16.03 2.25
N GLY A 154 -2.49 -16.50 1.32
CA GLY A 154 -3.69 -17.28 1.60
C GLY A 154 -5.01 -16.63 1.23
N LEU A 155 -5.02 -15.40 0.70
CA LEU A 155 -6.25 -14.78 0.18
C LEU A 155 -6.62 -15.28 -1.23
N HIS A 156 -5.64 -15.73 -2.01
CA HIS A 156 -5.81 -16.24 -3.39
C HIS A 156 -6.51 -15.26 -4.34
N ARG A 157 -6.24 -13.96 -4.16
CA ARG A 157 -6.80 -12.89 -5.01
C ARG A 157 -5.78 -12.36 -6.02
N GLY A 158 -4.52 -12.28 -5.62
CA GLY A 158 -3.38 -11.77 -6.39
C GLY A 158 -2.10 -12.13 -5.66
N GLY A 159 -0.97 -11.70 -6.20
CA GLY A 159 0.36 -12.03 -5.70
C GLY A 159 0.96 -13.27 -6.37
N ALA A 160 2.26 -13.43 -6.20
CA ALA A 160 2.95 -14.63 -6.67
C ALA A 160 2.34 -15.86 -6.00
N GLN A 161 1.78 -16.75 -6.81
CA GLN A 161 1.06 -17.93 -6.35
C GLN A 161 1.98 -19.12 -6.10
N ASP A 162 3.16 -19.12 -6.73
CA ASP A 162 4.16 -20.16 -6.58
C ASP A 162 5.57 -19.57 -6.41
N HIS A 163 6.47 -20.39 -5.89
CA HIS A 163 7.85 -20.02 -5.68
C HIS A 163 8.62 -19.87 -7.01
N ALA A 164 8.26 -20.58 -8.06
CA ALA A 164 8.96 -20.51 -9.34
C ALA A 164 8.80 -19.13 -10.00
N GLY A 165 7.57 -18.63 -10.11
CA GLY A 165 7.31 -17.29 -10.63
C GLY A 165 7.91 -16.19 -9.76
N PHE A 166 7.89 -16.38 -8.44
CA PHE A 166 8.55 -15.45 -7.52
C PHE A 166 10.07 -15.41 -7.73
N MET A 167 10.72 -16.56 -7.80
CA MET A 167 12.15 -16.67 -8.07
C MET A 167 12.52 -16.05 -9.42
N GLN A 168 11.73 -16.29 -10.46
CA GLN A 168 11.92 -15.68 -11.78
C GLN A 168 11.87 -14.14 -11.72
N MET A 169 10.96 -13.57 -10.92
CA MET A 169 10.93 -12.11 -10.71
C MET A 169 12.20 -11.59 -10.01
N LEU A 170 12.69 -12.30 -9.00
CA LEU A 170 13.93 -11.92 -8.30
C LEU A 170 15.15 -12.03 -9.22
N GLU A 171 15.25 -13.08 -10.04
CA GLU A 171 16.28 -13.23 -11.04
C GLU A 171 16.30 -12.05 -12.02
N LEU A 172 15.11 -11.66 -12.52
CA LEU A 172 14.99 -10.54 -13.44
C LEU A 172 15.45 -9.22 -12.80
N ILE A 173 15.09 -8.96 -11.54
CA ILE A 173 15.55 -7.77 -10.79
C ILE A 173 17.07 -7.82 -10.62
N GLN A 174 17.63 -8.96 -10.23
CA GLN A 174 19.07 -9.10 -10.00
C GLN A 174 19.90 -8.95 -11.29
N GLN A 175 19.35 -9.37 -12.44
CA GLN A 175 20.00 -9.23 -13.75
C GLN A 175 19.99 -7.79 -14.28
N HIS A 176 19.06 -6.96 -13.83
CA HIS A 176 18.88 -5.60 -14.35
C HIS A 176 18.91 -4.51 -13.24
N PRO A 177 19.97 -4.46 -12.41
CA PRO A 177 20.02 -3.57 -11.24
C PRO A 177 20.02 -2.08 -11.59
N GLN A 178 20.37 -1.72 -12.82
CA GLN A 178 20.31 -0.35 -13.32
C GLN A 178 18.88 0.11 -13.67
N HIS A 179 17.94 -0.83 -13.80
CA HIS A 179 16.55 -0.53 -14.18
C HIS A 179 15.51 -0.96 -13.16
N LEU A 180 15.82 -1.95 -12.33
CA LEU A 180 14.91 -2.49 -11.33
C LEU A 180 15.62 -2.58 -9.98
N LYS A 181 14.98 -2.07 -8.93
CA LYS A 181 15.41 -2.24 -7.54
C LYS A 181 14.31 -2.94 -6.76
N LEU A 182 14.63 -4.05 -6.08
CA LEU A 182 13.70 -4.63 -5.11
C LEU A 182 13.50 -3.66 -3.95
N SER A 183 12.26 -3.25 -3.68
CA SER A 183 11.92 -2.36 -2.57
C SER A 183 11.22 -3.08 -1.43
N GLY A 184 10.76 -4.31 -1.63
CA GLY A 184 10.15 -5.10 -0.58
C GLY A 184 9.10 -6.08 -1.05
N LEU A 185 8.28 -6.52 -0.09
CA LEU A 185 7.16 -7.45 -0.31
C LEU A 185 5.86 -6.84 0.22
N MET A 186 4.75 -7.22 -0.41
CA MET A 186 3.40 -6.91 0.07
C MET A 186 2.56 -8.18 0.11
N GLY A 187 2.00 -8.49 1.28
CA GLY A 187 1.03 -9.56 1.47
C GLY A 187 -0.28 -9.02 2.04
N TYR A 188 -1.43 -9.49 1.53
CA TYR A 188 -2.74 -9.03 1.97
C TYR A 188 -3.56 -10.18 2.56
N ASP A 189 -3.91 -10.09 3.83
CA ASP A 189 -4.50 -11.16 4.63
C ASP A 189 -5.97 -10.90 5.05
N ALA A 190 -6.73 -10.12 4.27
CA ALA A 190 -8.13 -9.79 4.57
C ALA A 190 -9.07 -10.99 4.75
N HIS A 191 -8.66 -12.18 4.32
CA HIS A 191 -9.44 -13.40 4.53
C HIS A 191 -9.48 -13.82 6.00
N VAL A 192 -8.45 -13.49 6.78
CA VAL A 192 -8.30 -13.92 8.18
C VAL A 192 -9.49 -13.45 9.03
N VAL A 193 -9.82 -12.15 8.96
CA VAL A 193 -10.88 -11.56 9.77
C VAL A 193 -12.30 -11.92 9.30
N LYS A 194 -12.43 -12.45 8.07
CA LYS A 194 -13.73 -12.88 7.52
C LYS A 194 -14.10 -14.31 7.89
N LEU A 195 -13.15 -15.08 8.44
CA LEU A 195 -13.44 -16.43 8.90
C LEU A 195 -14.25 -16.40 10.19
N PRO A 196 -15.25 -17.29 10.34
CA PRO A 196 -15.93 -17.46 11.62
C PRO A 196 -14.90 -17.85 12.70
N ASN A 197 -14.98 -17.24 13.87
CA ASN A 197 -14.06 -17.55 14.97
C ASN A 197 -14.44 -18.88 15.68
N VAL A 198 -14.63 -19.93 14.87
CA VAL A 198 -14.94 -21.28 15.34
C VAL A 198 -13.66 -22.10 15.27
N PHE A 199 -13.38 -22.90 16.30
CA PHE A 199 -12.21 -23.78 16.39
C PHE A 199 -10.86 -23.04 16.13
N HIS A 200 -10.73 -21.78 16.54
CA HIS A 200 -9.56 -20.94 16.32
C HIS A 200 -9.18 -20.76 14.83
N ALA A 201 -10.16 -20.78 13.93
CA ALA A 201 -9.92 -20.70 12.49
C ALA A 201 -9.17 -19.41 12.09
N GLN A 202 -9.51 -18.28 12.69
CA GLN A 202 -8.82 -17.01 12.46
C GLN A 202 -7.35 -17.06 12.88
N ALA A 203 -7.05 -17.61 14.06
CA ALA A 203 -5.68 -17.75 14.56
C ALA A 203 -4.84 -18.67 13.66
N LYS A 204 -5.41 -19.78 13.20
CA LYS A 204 -4.73 -20.71 12.27
C LYS A 204 -4.47 -20.05 10.91
N ALA A 205 -5.45 -19.34 10.37
CA ALA A 205 -5.28 -18.61 9.12
C ALA A 205 -4.22 -17.51 9.23
N TYR A 206 -4.20 -16.77 10.33
CA TYR A 206 -3.18 -15.78 10.60
C TYR A 206 -1.78 -16.41 10.69
N GLN A 207 -1.63 -17.51 11.44
CA GLN A 207 -0.36 -18.24 11.52
C GLN A 207 0.10 -18.74 10.16
N HIS A 208 -0.82 -19.25 9.34
CA HIS A 208 -0.52 -19.67 7.97
C HIS A 208 -0.01 -18.50 7.12
N SER A 209 -0.73 -17.38 7.10
CA SER A 209 -0.33 -16.18 6.36
C SER A 209 1.06 -15.68 6.80
N GLN A 210 1.33 -15.64 8.11
CA GLN A 210 2.62 -15.24 8.64
C GLN A 210 3.74 -16.23 8.26
N GLN A 211 3.43 -17.54 8.21
CA GLN A 211 4.41 -18.53 7.76
C GLN A 211 4.73 -18.39 6.29
N GLN A 212 3.72 -18.21 5.43
CA GLN A 212 3.92 -17.95 4.00
C GLN A 212 4.79 -16.70 3.80
N TYR A 213 4.48 -15.62 4.49
CA TYR A 213 5.27 -14.39 4.40
C TYR A 213 6.75 -14.63 4.78
N ARG A 214 6.99 -15.37 5.87
CA ARG A 214 8.36 -15.74 6.28
C ARG A 214 9.07 -16.58 5.22
N ASN A 215 8.37 -17.53 4.62
CA ASN A 215 8.94 -18.39 3.56
C ASN A 215 9.44 -17.54 2.38
N TYR A 216 8.64 -16.59 1.89
CA TYR A 216 9.05 -15.69 0.80
C TYR A 216 10.25 -14.81 1.19
N LYS A 217 10.31 -14.31 2.42
CA LYS A 217 11.49 -13.58 2.92
C LYS A 217 12.74 -14.45 2.93
N GLN A 218 12.63 -15.70 3.38
CA GLN A 218 13.73 -16.66 3.40
C GLN A 218 14.22 -16.99 2.00
N LEU A 219 13.34 -17.08 0.99
CA LEU A 219 13.76 -17.27 -0.41
C LEU A 219 14.67 -16.13 -0.88
N ILE A 220 14.35 -14.87 -0.55
CA ILE A 220 15.24 -13.75 -0.90
C ILE A 220 16.58 -13.89 -0.18
N GLN A 221 16.56 -14.11 1.13
CA GLN A 221 17.77 -14.18 1.94
C GLN A 221 18.72 -15.28 1.49
N HIS A 222 18.19 -16.47 1.16
CA HIS A 222 19.01 -17.64 0.86
C HIS A 222 19.46 -17.68 -0.60
N HIS A 223 18.61 -17.31 -1.55
CA HIS A 223 18.89 -17.44 -2.97
C HIS A 223 19.34 -16.13 -3.64
N PHE A 224 18.94 -14.99 -3.06
CA PHE A 224 19.25 -13.66 -3.59
C PHE A 224 19.81 -12.71 -2.52
N PRO A 225 20.89 -13.09 -1.82
CA PRO A 225 21.42 -12.28 -0.70
C PRO A 225 21.82 -10.86 -1.15
N LYS A 226 22.16 -10.65 -2.42
CA LYS A 226 22.47 -9.33 -2.98
C LYS A 226 21.25 -8.41 -3.07
N LEU A 227 20.04 -8.97 -3.13
CA LEU A 227 18.79 -8.21 -3.11
C LEU A 227 18.26 -7.98 -1.69
N TRP A 228 18.83 -8.66 -0.68
CA TRP A 228 18.47 -8.46 0.71
C TRP A 228 19.16 -7.22 1.25
N GLN A 229 18.41 -6.12 1.39
CA GLN A 229 18.90 -4.84 1.88
C GLN A 229 18.12 -4.43 3.13
N ASP A 230 18.74 -3.60 3.98
CA ASP A 230 18.14 -3.14 5.24
C ASP A 230 16.94 -2.20 5.03
N ASP A 231 16.85 -1.57 3.85
CA ASP A 231 15.77 -0.67 3.45
C ASP A 231 14.55 -1.37 2.84
N LEU A 232 14.55 -2.71 2.76
CA LEU A 232 13.40 -3.46 2.24
C LEU A 232 12.15 -3.22 3.09
N CYS A 233 11.09 -2.82 2.42
CA CYS A 233 9.80 -2.54 3.04
C CYS A 233 8.90 -3.78 3.00
N PHE A 234 8.56 -4.32 4.16
CA PHE A 234 7.69 -5.49 4.29
C PHE A 234 6.29 -5.04 4.70
N ASN A 235 5.39 -4.97 3.73
CA ASN A 235 4.02 -4.51 3.94
C ASN A 235 3.09 -5.71 4.19
N GLY A 236 2.19 -5.54 5.12
CA GLY A 236 1.15 -6.52 5.43
C GLY A 236 -0.05 -5.84 6.07
N GLY A 237 -1.12 -6.58 6.21
CA GLY A 237 -2.33 -6.15 6.88
C GLY A 237 -3.59 -6.36 6.04
N GLY A 238 -4.69 -6.62 6.71
CA GLY A 238 -6.04 -6.68 6.17
C GLY A 238 -6.92 -5.61 6.82
N SER A 239 -8.18 -5.55 6.39
CA SER A 239 -9.20 -4.77 7.09
C SER A 239 -9.55 -5.48 8.40
N LEU A 240 -9.53 -4.77 9.50
CA LEU A 240 -10.06 -5.23 10.80
C LEU A 240 -11.58 -5.19 10.79
#